data_bf010f14777edd6fab91335d14ff3e41
#
_entry.id   bf010f14777edd6fab91335d14ff3e41
#
_cell.length_a   1.000
_cell.length_b   1.000
_cell.length_c   1.000
_cell.angle_alpha   90.00
_cell.angle_beta   90.00
_cell.angle_gamma   90.00
#
_symmetry.space_group_name_H-M   'P 1'
#
loop_
_entity.id
_entity.type
_entity.pdbx_description
1 polymer ?
#
loop_
_entity_poly.entity_id
_entity_poly.type
_entity_poly.pdbx_seq_one_letter_code
_entity_poly.pdbx_strand_id
1 'polypeptide(L)'
;MKKTLLCHFYNEEYMLPWFLNHHKQIFDHGVMIDYHSTDRSVEIIKSICPTWTIITSRNPDFQADTIDTEVNDIESQIDGWKICLNVTEQLIGDYSILNDEPKQLLVPSIFMVDCDRERNVTQDRPLYEQKFDGFMFSDNQQNFLERRSRSLHNVPVHYPANSTHECMAPGRHWNTYNTDQLVTLYYGWCPMDDGGFARKLQIQTQIPLIDRQLNRGFHHITNKETLTYRLENEFIPRSRNLLKEIEFYVNTHKNLSNIL
;
A
#
# COMPACT_ATOMS: atom_id res chain seq x y z
N MET A 1 10.33 18.94 7.06
CA MET A 1 9.19 19.12 6.10
C MET A 1 7.97 18.34 6.53
N LYS A 2 6.75 18.79 6.14
CA LYS A 2 5.50 18.04 6.32
C LYS A 2 5.53 16.70 5.57
N LYS A 3 4.95 15.67 6.16
CA LYS A 3 4.83 14.32 5.55
C LYS A 3 3.34 14.02 5.33
N THR A 4 2.95 13.75 4.09
CA THR A 4 1.56 13.50 3.70
C THR A 4 1.43 12.13 3.04
N LEU A 5 0.47 11.35 3.51
CA LEU A 5 0.07 10.08 2.91
C LEU A 5 -1.12 10.29 1.97
N LEU A 6 -1.04 9.75 0.76
CA LEU A 6 -2.19 9.62 -0.13
C LEU A 6 -2.62 8.16 -0.18
N CYS A 7 -3.92 7.93 -0.26
CA CYS A 7 -4.47 6.59 -0.43
C CYS A 7 -5.83 6.67 -1.12
N HIS A 8 -6.03 5.89 -2.18
CA HIS A 8 -7.36 5.66 -2.72
C HIS A 8 -7.93 4.35 -2.18
N PHE A 9 -9.24 4.30 -1.95
CA PHE A 9 -9.88 3.12 -1.36
C PHE A 9 -11.32 2.93 -1.82
N TYR A 10 -11.79 1.70 -1.74
CA TYR A 10 -13.18 1.30 -1.94
C TYR A 10 -13.51 0.13 -1.03
N ASN A 11 -14.46 0.31 -0.10
CA ASN A 11 -14.93 -0.71 0.83
C ASN A 11 -13.78 -1.46 1.54
N GLU A 12 -12.96 -0.73 2.25
CA GLU A 12 -11.77 -1.24 2.95
C GLU A 12 -11.93 -1.26 4.48
N GLU A 13 -13.17 -1.34 5.01
CA GLU A 13 -13.43 -1.35 6.46
C GLU A 13 -12.63 -2.42 7.20
N TYR A 14 -12.30 -3.54 6.52
CA TYR A 14 -11.52 -4.63 7.07
C TYR A 14 -10.05 -4.24 7.34
N MET A 15 -9.37 -3.60 6.39
CA MET A 15 -7.94 -3.28 6.48
C MET A 15 -7.63 -1.90 7.05
N LEU A 16 -8.55 -0.94 6.93
CA LEU A 16 -8.34 0.44 7.36
C LEU A 16 -7.89 0.60 8.81
N PRO A 17 -8.40 -0.15 9.81
CA PRO A 17 -7.94 0.03 11.19
C PRO A 17 -6.43 -0.18 11.37
N TRP A 18 -5.84 -1.22 10.77
CA TRP A 18 -4.39 -1.45 10.81
C TRP A 18 -3.63 -0.38 10.04
N PHE A 19 -4.09 -0.04 8.84
CA PHE A 19 -3.48 0.97 7.98
C PHE A 19 -3.41 2.33 8.67
N LEU A 20 -4.52 2.81 9.20
CA LEU A 20 -4.63 4.12 9.82
C LEU A 20 -3.88 4.20 11.15
N ASN A 21 -4.02 3.19 12.02
CA ASN A 21 -3.33 3.16 13.32
C ASN A 21 -1.81 3.13 13.17
N HIS A 22 -1.32 2.52 12.11
CA HIS A 22 0.10 2.53 11.77
C HIS A 22 0.55 3.89 11.23
N HIS A 23 -0.08 4.38 10.17
CA HIS A 23 0.40 5.54 9.43
C HIS A 23 0.15 6.89 10.11
N LYS A 24 -0.86 7.01 10.99
CA LYS A 24 -1.08 8.26 11.76
C LYS A 24 0.07 8.61 12.70
N GLN A 25 0.97 7.67 12.99
CA GLN A 25 2.17 7.90 13.80
C GLN A 25 3.35 8.40 12.96
N ILE A 26 3.29 8.26 11.64
CA ILE A 26 4.37 8.55 10.70
C ILE A 26 4.11 9.85 9.95
N PHE A 27 2.86 10.03 9.51
CA PHE A 27 2.46 11.13 8.64
C PHE A 27 1.72 12.21 9.42
N ASP A 28 2.08 13.47 9.14
CA ASP A 28 1.43 14.64 9.75
C ASP A 28 0.00 14.84 9.20
N HIS A 29 -0.27 14.30 8.01
CA HIS A 29 -1.58 14.38 7.35
C HIS A 29 -1.81 13.22 6.40
N GLY A 30 -3.09 12.91 6.13
CA GLY A 30 -3.51 11.95 5.12
C GLY A 30 -4.58 12.53 4.19
N VAL A 31 -4.49 12.19 2.91
CA VAL A 31 -5.52 12.46 1.90
C VAL A 31 -6.06 11.12 1.42
N MET A 32 -7.29 10.83 1.82
CA MET A 32 -7.99 9.57 1.57
C MET A 32 -9.01 9.78 0.46
N ILE A 33 -8.80 9.14 -0.70
CA ILE A 33 -9.63 9.28 -1.90
C ILE A 33 -10.64 8.15 -1.93
N ASP A 34 -11.90 8.45 -1.62
CA ASP A 34 -12.99 7.49 -1.53
C ASP A 34 -13.65 7.25 -2.89
N TYR A 35 -13.55 6.05 -3.39
CA TYR A 35 -14.22 5.58 -4.62
C TYR A 35 -15.66 5.12 -4.34
N HIS A 36 -16.43 5.97 -3.66
CA HIS A 36 -17.86 5.76 -3.37
C HIS A 36 -18.13 4.53 -2.50
N SER A 37 -17.35 4.33 -1.43
CA SER A 37 -17.52 3.24 -0.48
C SER A 37 -18.93 3.22 0.13
N THR A 38 -19.46 2.01 0.29
CA THR A 38 -20.80 1.74 0.85
C THR A 38 -20.75 1.03 2.19
N ASP A 39 -19.55 0.67 2.64
CA ASP A 39 -19.28 0.07 3.95
C ASP A 39 -18.93 1.15 5.00
N ARG A 40 -18.32 0.77 6.12
CA ARG A 40 -17.94 1.68 7.20
C ARG A 40 -16.58 2.37 6.99
N SER A 41 -15.97 2.28 5.82
CA SER A 41 -14.62 2.84 5.56
C SER A 41 -14.51 4.32 5.94
N VAL A 42 -15.43 5.14 5.49
CA VAL A 42 -15.44 6.60 5.77
C VAL A 42 -15.63 6.90 7.27
N GLU A 43 -16.49 6.14 7.96
CA GLU A 43 -16.71 6.25 9.40
C GLU A 43 -15.42 5.93 10.17
N ILE A 44 -14.75 4.84 9.79
CA ILE A 44 -13.50 4.39 10.41
C ILE A 44 -12.39 5.44 10.26
N ILE A 45 -12.23 6.02 9.06
CA ILE A 45 -11.23 7.08 8.83
C ILE A 45 -11.51 8.28 9.72
N LYS A 46 -12.75 8.75 9.78
CA LYS A 46 -13.16 9.89 10.65
C LYS A 46 -12.93 9.60 12.12
N SER A 47 -13.09 8.37 12.56
CA SER A 47 -12.89 7.96 13.95
C SER A 47 -11.40 7.90 14.33
N ILE A 48 -10.56 7.29 13.48
CA ILE A 48 -9.13 7.05 13.79
C ILE A 48 -8.25 8.24 13.46
N CYS A 49 -8.55 8.95 12.36
CA CYS A 49 -7.79 10.07 11.84
C CYS A 49 -8.70 11.26 11.54
N PRO A 50 -9.32 11.90 12.55
CA PRO A 50 -10.35 12.93 12.37
C PRO A 50 -9.84 14.20 11.67
N THR A 51 -8.52 14.42 11.63
CA THR A 51 -7.88 15.55 10.98
C THR A 51 -7.44 15.30 9.54
N TRP A 52 -7.56 14.05 9.07
CA TRP A 52 -7.21 13.70 7.70
C TRP A 52 -8.32 14.10 6.74
N THR A 53 -7.93 14.48 5.52
CA THR A 53 -8.88 14.88 4.48
C THR A 53 -9.46 13.64 3.79
N ILE A 54 -10.77 13.60 3.64
CA ILE A 54 -11.45 12.60 2.80
C ILE A 54 -11.98 13.34 1.57
N ILE A 55 -11.63 12.85 0.38
CA ILE A 55 -12.07 13.38 -0.91
C ILE A 55 -12.88 12.29 -1.59
N THR A 56 -14.08 12.59 -2.05
CA THR A 56 -14.80 11.67 -2.94
C THR A 56 -14.14 11.71 -4.31
N SER A 57 -13.78 10.54 -4.84
CA SER A 57 -13.19 10.42 -6.16
C SER A 57 -14.10 11.03 -7.24
N ARG A 58 -13.51 11.72 -8.20
CA ARG A 58 -14.21 12.18 -9.41
C ARG A 58 -14.49 11.06 -10.41
N ASN A 59 -13.82 9.92 -10.22
CA ASN A 59 -14.00 8.74 -11.06
C ASN A 59 -15.05 7.81 -10.43
N PRO A 60 -15.98 7.24 -11.23
CA PRO A 60 -17.03 6.36 -10.71
C PRO A 60 -16.51 4.94 -10.37
N ASP A 61 -15.35 4.56 -10.88
CA ASP A 61 -14.77 3.22 -10.78
C ASP A 61 -13.23 3.25 -10.86
N PHE A 62 -12.59 2.08 -10.77
CA PHE A 62 -11.14 1.92 -10.84
C PHE A 62 -10.66 1.78 -12.29
N GLN A 63 -10.97 2.76 -13.14
CA GLN A 63 -10.40 2.80 -14.48
C GLN A 63 -8.90 3.11 -14.41
N ALA A 64 -8.08 2.20 -14.92
CA ALA A 64 -6.63 2.25 -14.78
C ALA A 64 -5.98 3.54 -15.30
N ASP A 65 -6.52 4.14 -16.38
CA ASP A 65 -5.99 5.39 -16.95
C ASP A 65 -6.33 6.64 -16.12
N THR A 66 -7.36 6.58 -15.28
CA THR A 66 -7.88 7.76 -14.55
C THR A 66 -7.43 7.81 -13.10
N ILE A 67 -7.15 6.67 -12.48
CA ILE A 67 -6.69 6.60 -11.07
C ILE A 67 -5.40 7.40 -10.88
N ASP A 68 -4.37 7.08 -11.65
CA ASP A 68 -3.06 7.73 -11.50
C ASP A 68 -3.12 9.22 -11.89
N THR A 69 -4.00 9.60 -12.84
CA THR A 69 -4.24 10.99 -13.18
C THR A 69 -4.85 11.76 -12.00
N GLU A 70 -5.85 11.19 -11.32
CA GLU A 70 -6.45 11.81 -10.14
C GLU A 70 -5.45 11.96 -9.00
N VAL A 71 -4.64 10.93 -8.74
CA VAL A 71 -3.59 10.99 -7.73
C VAL A 71 -2.56 12.05 -8.08
N ASN A 72 -2.09 12.13 -9.33
CA ASN A 72 -1.15 13.16 -9.80
C ASN A 72 -1.69 14.58 -9.57
N ASP A 73 -2.97 14.82 -9.92
CA ASP A 73 -3.59 16.12 -9.76
C ASP A 73 -3.67 16.54 -8.29
N ILE A 74 -4.05 15.63 -7.41
CA ILE A 74 -4.13 15.87 -5.97
C ILE A 74 -2.73 16.07 -5.38
N GLU A 75 -1.80 15.18 -5.70
CA GLU A 75 -0.44 15.16 -5.17
C GLU A 75 0.35 16.40 -5.58
N SER A 76 0.11 16.93 -6.79
CA SER A 76 0.74 18.15 -7.29
C SER A 76 0.45 19.41 -6.45
N GLN A 77 -0.61 19.37 -5.64
CA GLN A 77 -1.01 20.46 -4.73
C GLN A 77 -0.44 20.30 -3.31
N ILE A 78 0.33 19.24 -3.07
CA ILE A 78 0.85 18.93 -1.74
C ILE A 78 2.35 19.26 -1.67
N ASP A 79 2.71 20.08 -0.71
CA ASP A 79 4.10 20.39 -0.41
C ASP A 79 4.71 19.40 0.60
N GLY A 80 6.02 19.24 0.54
CA GLY A 80 6.79 18.38 1.43
C GLY A 80 6.85 16.91 0.96
N TRP A 81 7.17 16.02 1.89
CA TRP A 81 7.25 14.60 1.63
C TRP A 81 5.87 13.98 1.42
N LYS A 82 5.75 13.17 0.40
CA LYS A 82 4.50 12.49 0.06
C LYS A 82 4.75 11.11 -0.55
N ILE A 83 3.78 10.23 -0.33
CA ILE A 83 3.73 8.88 -0.88
C ILE A 83 2.27 8.48 -1.10
N CYS A 84 1.98 7.80 -2.19
CA CYS A 84 0.69 7.15 -2.40
C CYS A 84 0.82 5.64 -2.10
N LEU A 85 0.01 5.16 -1.15
CA LEU A 85 -0.04 3.75 -0.74
C LEU A 85 -1.44 3.17 -0.92
N ASN A 86 -1.52 1.88 -1.21
CA ASN A 86 -2.76 1.13 -1.07
C ASN A 86 -3.04 0.84 0.42
N VAL A 87 -4.32 0.65 0.79
CA VAL A 87 -4.72 0.30 2.17
C VAL A 87 -4.02 -0.97 2.70
N THR A 88 -3.55 -1.82 1.80
CA THR A 88 -2.82 -3.04 2.14
C THR A 88 -1.31 -2.85 2.31
N GLU A 89 -0.81 -1.63 2.29
CA GLU A 89 0.63 -1.37 2.39
C GLU A 89 0.95 -0.65 3.68
N GLN A 90 1.95 -1.13 4.41
CA GLN A 90 2.46 -0.50 5.63
C GLN A 90 3.92 -0.10 5.42
N LEU A 91 4.21 1.19 5.49
CA LEU A 91 5.58 1.72 5.39
C LEU A 91 6.28 1.55 6.73
N ILE A 92 7.45 0.89 6.74
CA ILE A 92 8.28 0.72 7.94
C ILE A 92 9.75 1.07 7.66
N GLY A 93 10.50 1.43 8.68
CA GLY A 93 11.95 1.68 8.62
C GLY A 93 12.38 3.01 9.24
N ASP A 94 13.51 3.53 8.80
CA ASP A 94 14.11 4.76 9.32
C ASP A 94 13.61 6.02 8.59
N TYR A 95 12.71 6.75 9.22
CA TYR A 95 12.16 8.01 8.67
C TYR A 95 13.09 9.21 8.83
N SER A 96 14.24 9.09 9.51
CA SER A 96 15.22 10.17 9.64
C SER A 96 15.86 10.57 8.31
N ILE A 97 15.80 9.68 7.32
CA ILE A 97 16.25 9.97 5.94
C ILE A 97 15.40 11.00 5.21
N LEU A 98 14.21 11.32 5.73
CA LEU A 98 13.28 12.28 5.14
C LEU A 98 13.67 13.72 5.53
N ASN A 99 14.84 14.15 5.08
CA ASN A 99 15.37 15.50 5.29
C ASN A 99 14.82 16.50 4.25
N ASP A 100 15.32 17.74 4.27
CA ASP A 100 14.82 18.82 3.40
C ASP A 100 15.48 18.83 2.00
N GLU A 101 16.37 17.89 1.71
CA GLU A 101 16.96 17.77 0.38
C GLU A 101 15.93 17.31 -0.66
N PRO A 102 15.83 17.98 -1.82
CA PRO A 102 14.93 17.56 -2.89
C PRO A 102 15.33 16.19 -3.45
N LYS A 103 14.49 15.18 -3.26
CA LYS A 103 14.75 13.82 -3.76
C LYS A 103 13.51 12.95 -3.88
N GLN A 104 13.67 11.87 -4.62
CA GLN A 104 12.74 10.77 -4.74
C GLN A 104 13.39 9.49 -4.22
N LEU A 105 12.71 8.79 -3.35
CA LEU A 105 13.12 7.48 -2.83
C LEU A 105 12.23 6.40 -3.41
N LEU A 106 12.81 5.39 -4.01
CA LEU A 106 12.11 4.18 -4.41
C LEU A 106 12.14 3.20 -3.25
N VAL A 107 10.99 3.02 -2.62
CA VAL A 107 10.81 2.18 -1.45
C VAL A 107 10.38 0.78 -1.91
N PRO A 108 11.23 -0.25 -1.72
CA PRO A 108 10.87 -1.62 -2.13
C PRO A 108 9.74 -2.19 -1.28
N SER A 109 9.08 -3.22 -1.81
CA SER A 109 8.00 -3.91 -1.10
C SER A 109 8.40 -5.33 -0.71
N ILE A 110 7.95 -5.76 0.46
CA ILE A 110 7.93 -7.15 0.91
C ILE A 110 6.50 -7.68 0.72
N PHE A 111 6.37 -8.80 0.07
CA PHE A 111 5.07 -9.43 -0.17
C PHE A 111 4.70 -10.30 1.03
N MET A 112 3.66 -9.90 1.75
CA MET A 112 3.18 -10.61 2.94
C MET A 112 2.12 -11.65 2.54
N VAL A 113 2.27 -12.86 3.07
CA VAL A 113 1.43 -14.02 2.73
C VAL A 113 0.87 -14.66 4.00
N ASP A 114 -0.40 -14.99 3.99
CA ASP A 114 -1.03 -15.69 5.11
C ASP A 114 -0.75 -17.19 5.06
N CYS A 115 0.39 -17.60 5.63
CA CYS A 115 0.80 -18.98 5.73
C CYS A 115 0.11 -19.73 6.89
N ASP A 116 -0.45 -19.03 7.85
CA ASP A 116 -1.14 -19.56 9.02
C ASP A 116 -2.52 -18.90 9.18
N ARG A 117 -3.51 -19.39 8.43
CA ARG A 117 -4.89 -18.84 8.42
C ARG A 117 -5.65 -19.14 9.71
N GLU A 118 -5.20 -20.10 10.52
CA GLU A 118 -5.82 -20.39 11.82
C GLU A 118 -5.43 -19.38 12.90
N ARG A 119 -4.34 -18.65 12.69
CA ARG A 119 -3.91 -17.59 13.59
C ARG A 119 -4.81 -16.37 13.42
N ASN A 120 -5.71 -16.18 14.38
CA ASN A 120 -6.55 -14.99 14.44
C ASN A 120 -5.72 -13.72 14.59
N VAL A 121 -6.14 -12.67 13.91
CA VAL A 121 -5.56 -11.32 14.01
C VAL A 121 -6.53 -10.38 14.70
N THR A 122 -5.99 -9.37 15.39
CA THR A 122 -6.78 -8.34 16.08
C THR A 122 -6.37 -6.96 15.56
N GLN A 123 -7.33 -6.01 15.51
CA GLN A 123 -7.08 -4.68 14.97
C GLN A 123 -6.43 -3.71 15.97
N ASP A 124 -6.28 -4.10 17.22
CA ASP A 124 -5.65 -3.35 18.30
C ASP A 124 -4.11 -3.48 18.32
N ARG A 125 -3.55 -4.40 17.53
CA ARG A 125 -2.11 -4.63 17.39
C ARG A 125 -1.66 -4.43 15.96
N PRO A 126 -0.40 -3.98 15.72
CA PRO A 126 0.17 -3.91 14.38
C PRO A 126 0.10 -5.26 13.66
N LEU A 127 -0.25 -5.23 12.37
CA LEU A 127 -0.41 -6.48 11.60
C LEU A 127 0.93 -7.21 11.43
N TYR A 128 2.04 -6.49 11.32
CA TYR A 128 3.39 -7.07 11.20
C TYR A 128 3.88 -7.78 12.48
N GLU A 129 3.24 -7.57 13.62
CA GLU A 129 3.50 -8.34 14.86
C GLU A 129 2.71 -9.65 14.91
N GLN A 130 1.73 -9.81 14.02
CA GLN A 130 0.79 -10.91 14.03
C GLN A 130 0.97 -11.83 12.82
N LYS A 131 1.34 -11.28 11.66
CA LYS A 131 1.55 -11.96 10.39
C LYS A 131 2.87 -11.49 9.78
N PHE A 132 3.84 -12.36 9.69
CA PHE A 132 5.22 -12.05 9.30
C PHE A 132 5.83 -13.04 8.31
N ASP A 133 5.00 -13.85 7.66
CA ASP A 133 5.44 -14.73 6.58
C ASP A 133 5.30 -14.02 5.22
N GLY A 134 6.22 -14.31 4.31
CA GLY A 134 6.24 -13.68 3.01
C GLY A 134 7.51 -13.91 2.22
N PHE A 135 7.74 -13.10 1.21
CA PHE A 135 8.97 -13.15 0.40
C PHE A 135 9.38 -11.76 -0.09
N MET A 136 10.69 -11.61 -0.34
CA MET A 136 11.23 -10.38 -0.92
C MET A 136 11.01 -10.39 -2.43
N PHE A 137 10.66 -9.26 -3.01
CA PHE A 137 10.52 -9.12 -4.46
C PHE A 137 11.85 -9.25 -5.23
N SER A 138 13.00 -9.12 -4.55
CA SER A 138 14.33 -9.21 -5.16
C SER A 138 14.70 -10.61 -5.63
N ASP A 139 14.06 -11.64 -5.12
CA ASP A 139 14.54 -13.02 -5.26
C ASP A 139 14.18 -13.67 -6.60
N ASN A 140 13.28 -13.06 -7.41
CA ASN A 140 12.91 -13.59 -8.71
C ASN A 140 12.43 -12.50 -9.68
N GLN A 141 13.38 -11.86 -10.36
CA GLN A 141 13.17 -10.63 -11.14
C GLN A 141 12.39 -10.80 -12.47
N GLN A 142 11.80 -11.94 -12.76
CA GLN A 142 11.19 -12.18 -14.07
C GLN A 142 9.70 -11.79 -14.17
N ASN A 143 9.02 -11.54 -13.05
CA ASN A 143 7.59 -11.24 -13.05
C ASN A 143 7.33 -9.78 -12.67
N PHE A 144 6.66 -9.02 -13.54
CA PHE A 144 6.31 -7.60 -13.34
C PHE A 144 5.55 -7.36 -12.01
N LEU A 145 4.67 -8.28 -11.61
CA LEU A 145 3.92 -8.20 -10.35
C LEU A 145 4.80 -8.32 -9.10
N GLU A 146 6.05 -8.76 -9.26
CA GLU A 146 7.00 -8.97 -8.16
C GLU A 146 7.92 -7.78 -7.93
N ARG A 147 7.91 -6.77 -8.81
CA ARG A 147 8.72 -5.55 -8.70
C ARG A 147 7.89 -4.38 -8.22
N ARG A 148 7.30 -4.48 -7.02
CA ARG A 148 6.62 -3.33 -6.44
C ARG A 148 7.60 -2.43 -5.72
N SER A 149 7.63 -1.17 -6.10
CA SER A 149 8.24 -0.11 -5.33
C SER A 149 7.26 1.06 -5.23
N ARG A 150 7.37 1.84 -4.16
CA ARG A 150 6.58 3.05 -3.99
C ARG A 150 7.49 4.26 -4.07
N SER A 151 7.00 5.34 -4.66
CA SER A 151 7.70 6.60 -4.74
C SER A 151 7.39 7.45 -3.52
N LEU A 152 8.38 7.61 -2.63
CA LEU A 152 8.34 8.55 -1.52
C LEU A 152 9.19 9.76 -1.90
N HIS A 153 8.60 10.95 -2.03
CA HIS A 153 9.29 12.09 -2.61
C HIS A 153 8.83 13.43 -2.06
N ASN A 154 9.70 14.43 -2.17
CA ASN A 154 9.44 15.84 -1.88
C ASN A 154 9.69 16.75 -3.09
N VAL A 155 9.70 16.17 -4.27
CA VAL A 155 9.90 16.80 -5.59
C VAL A 155 8.70 16.51 -6.48
N PRO A 156 8.46 17.26 -7.56
CA PRO A 156 7.45 16.90 -8.54
C PRO A 156 7.78 15.54 -9.18
N VAL A 157 6.82 14.63 -9.12
CA VAL A 157 6.86 13.31 -9.77
C VAL A 157 5.56 13.13 -10.53
N HIS A 158 5.57 12.41 -11.61
CA HIS A 158 4.40 12.08 -12.39
C HIS A 158 4.28 10.57 -12.56
N TYR A 159 3.16 10.01 -12.14
CA TYR A 159 2.86 8.60 -12.37
C TYR A 159 2.30 8.45 -13.79
N PRO A 160 2.89 7.60 -14.63
CA PRO A 160 2.30 7.27 -15.91
C PRO A 160 0.99 6.50 -15.70
N ALA A 161 0.04 6.67 -16.59
CA ALA A 161 -1.21 5.93 -16.57
C ALA A 161 -0.96 4.41 -16.47
N ASN A 162 -1.74 3.71 -15.67
CA ASN A 162 -1.60 2.28 -15.33
C ASN A 162 -0.36 1.92 -14.50
N SER A 163 0.29 2.88 -13.88
CA SER A 163 1.45 2.61 -13.01
C SER A 163 1.05 2.09 -11.62
N THR A 164 -0.20 2.25 -11.24
CA THR A 164 -0.71 1.99 -9.88
C THR A 164 0.13 2.68 -8.79
N HIS A 165 0.51 3.94 -9.07
CA HIS A 165 1.40 4.76 -8.23
C HIS A 165 2.81 4.16 -8.07
N GLU A 166 3.16 3.22 -8.93
CA GLU A 166 4.51 2.68 -9.00
C GLU A 166 5.34 3.57 -9.92
N CYS A 167 6.47 4.05 -9.42
CA CYS A 167 7.32 4.92 -10.21
C CYS A 167 8.10 4.10 -11.25
N MET A 168 7.48 3.84 -12.39
CA MET A 168 8.14 3.27 -13.56
C MET A 168 8.95 4.37 -14.29
N ALA A 169 9.88 3.97 -15.13
CA ALA A 169 10.95 4.79 -15.68
C ALA A 169 10.62 6.22 -16.18
N PRO A 170 9.49 6.57 -16.82
CA PRO A 170 9.29 7.94 -17.26
C PRO A 170 8.93 8.96 -16.18
N GLY A 171 8.56 8.51 -14.97
CA GLY A 171 8.21 9.40 -13.86
C GLY A 171 9.35 9.68 -12.87
N ARG A 172 10.58 9.27 -13.17
CA ARG A 172 11.68 9.44 -12.23
C ARG A 172 12.25 10.86 -12.27
N HIS A 173 12.40 11.43 -11.09
CA HIS A 173 13.19 12.63 -10.92
C HIS A 173 14.67 12.32 -11.10
N TRP A 174 15.48 13.29 -11.59
CA TRP A 174 16.93 13.12 -11.78
C TRP A 174 17.65 12.74 -10.46
N ASN A 175 17.12 13.15 -9.30
CA ASN A 175 17.62 12.85 -7.96
C ASN A 175 16.85 11.68 -7.32
N THR A 176 16.83 10.53 -7.99
CA THR A 176 16.11 9.33 -7.56
C THR A 176 17.08 8.28 -7.00
N TYR A 177 16.76 7.76 -5.82
CA TYR A 177 17.56 6.74 -5.14
C TYR A 177 16.69 5.54 -4.77
N ASN A 178 17.24 4.34 -4.88
CA ASN A 178 16.72 3.17 -4.18
C ASN A 178 17.09 3.29 -2.70
N THR A 179 16.16 2.99 -1.79
CA THR A 179 16.45 2.95 -0.37
C THR A 179 16.37 1.54 0.17
N ASP A 180 17.28 1.22 1.08
CA ASP A 180 17.29 0.01 1.93
C ASP A 180 16.92 0.33 3.39
N GLN A 181 16.65 1.61 3.70
CA GLN A 181 16.30 2.07 5.03
C GLN A 181 14.79 2.07 5.30
N LEU A 182 14.00 2.06 4.22
CA LEU A 182 12.54 1.98 4.24
C LEU A 182 12.05 0.84 3.38
N VAL A 183 10.95 0.21 3.79
CA VAL A 183 10.29 -0.84 3.04
C VAL A 183 8.77 -0.76 3.25
N THR A 184 8.00 -1.15 2.24
CA THR A 184 6.56 -1.37 2.40
C THR A 184 6.26 -2.85 2.61
N LEU A 185 5.45 -3.17 3.61
CA LEU A 185 4.87 -4.50 3.79
C LEU A 185 3.55 -4.56 3.03
N TYR A 186 3.48 -5.35 1.95
CA TYR A 186 2.29 -5.48 1.14
C TYR A 186 1.41 -6.63 1.60
N TYR A 187 0.31 -6.33 2.26
CA TYR A 187 -0.67 -7.26 2.83
C TYR A 187 -1.82 -7.60 1.88
N GLY A 188 -1.63 -7.52 0.58
CA GLY A 188 -2.66 -7.87 -0.39
C GLY A 188 -3.11 -9.34 -0.35
N TRP A 189 -2.32 -10.22 0.32
CA TRP A 189 -2.60 -11.65 0.50
C TRP A 189 -2.50 -12.08 1.97
N CYS A 190 -2.75 -11.13 2.88
CA CYS A 190 -2.70 -11.36 4.31
C CYS A 190 -3.45 -10.23 5.06
N PRO A 191 -4.35 -10.54 5.99
CA PRO A 191 -4.88 -11.87 6.28
C PRO A 191 -5.77 -12.43 5.15
N MET A 192 -5.91 -13.75 5.08
CA MET A 192 -6.78 -14.44 4.11
C MET A 192 -7.84 -15.29 4.84
N ASP A 193 -8.44 -14.71 5.87
CA ASP A 193 -9.69 -15.15 6.48
C ASP A 193 -10.91 -14.73 5.62
N ASP A 194 -12.13 -14.93 6.10
CA ASP A 194 -13.33 -14.57 5.35
C ASP A 194 -13.38 -13.06 5.01
N GLY A 195 -12.89 -12.18 5.89
CA GLY A 195 -12.78 -10.75 5.64
C GLY A 195 -11.79 -10.43 4.51
N GLY A 196 -10.61 -11.04 4.54
CA GLY A 196 -9.60 -10.90 3.51
C GLY A 196 -10.06 -11.40 2.13
N PHE A 197 -10.77 -12.53 2.07
CA PHE A 197 -11.38 -13.02 0.83
C PHE A 197 -12.47 -12.07 0.33
N ALA A 198 -13.40 -11.65 1.19
CA ALA A 198 -14.49 -10.73 0.81
C ALA A 198 -13.93 -9.44 0.24
N ARG A 199 -12.92 -8.84 0.91
CA ARG A 199 -12.21 -7.65 0.46
C ARG A 199 -11.60 -7.82 -0.94
N LYS A 200 -10.93 -8.94 -1.24
CA LYS A 200 -10.35 -9.17 -2.57
C LYS A 200 -11.41 -9.35 -3.65
N LEU A 201 -12.50 -10.01 -3.34
CA LEU A 201 -13.54 -10.32 -4.31
C LEU A 201 -14.40 -9.09 -4.69
N GLN A 202 -14.58 -8.16 -3.77
CA GLN A 202 -15.42 -6.98 -4.03
C GLN A 202 -14.84 -6.03 -5.08
N ILE A 203 -13.49 -5.93 -5.20
CA ILE A 203 -12.81 -5.02 -6.13
C ILE A 203 -13.22 -5.25 -7.59
N GLN A 204 -13.56 -6.49 -7.95
CA GLN A 204 -13.99 -6.81 -9.33
C GLN A 204 -15.18 -5.97 -9.80
N THR A 205 -16.04 -5.50 -8.90
CA THR A 205 -17.19 -4.65 -9.24
C THR A 205 -16.76 -3.25 -9.69
N GLN A 206 -15.58 -2.82 -9.28
CA GLN A 206 -14.99 -1.53 -9.60
C GLN A 206 -14.15 -1.53 -10.89
N ILE A 207 -13.89 -2.71 -11.48
CA ILE A 207 -13.14 -2.79 -12.75
C ILE A 207 -14.10 -2.56 -13.92
N PRO A 208 -13.98 -1.43 -14.66
CA PRO A 208 -14.90 -1.09 -15.73
C PRO A 208 -14.77 -2.02 -16.92
N LEU A 209 -15.83 -2.09 -17.74
CA LEU A 209 -15.89 -2.99 -18.90
C LEU A 209 -14.74 -2.73 -19.88
N ILE A 210 -14.36 -1.47 -20.08
CA ILE A 210 -13.27 -1.11 -21.00
C ILE A 210 -11.94 -1.71 -20.54
N ASP A 211 -11.64 -1.69 -19.24
CA ASP A 211 -10.40 -2.27 -18.72
C ASP A 211 -10.42 -3.80 -18.82
N ARG A 212 -11.59 -4.43 -18.58
CA ARG A 212 -11.76 -5.88 -18.80
C ARG A 212 -11.49 -6.28 -20.26
N GLN A 213 -11.98 -5.50 -21.21
CA GLN A 213 -11.75 -5.72 -22.65
C GLN A 213 -10.29 -5.54 -23.05
N LEU A 214 -9.56 -4.65 -22.37
CA LEU A 214 -8.13 -4.40 -22.57
C LEU A 214 -7.22 -5.29 -21.70
N ASN A 215 -7.79 -6.30 -21.01
CA ASN A 215 -7.08 -7.15 -20.04
C ASN A 215 -6.34 -6.37 -18.94
N ARG A 216 -6.89 -5.21 -18.52
CA ARG A 216 -6.40 -4.43 -17.40
C ARG A 216 -7.16 -4.81 -16.14
N GLY A 217 -6.49 -4.89 -15.00
CA GLY A 217 -7.11 -5.29 -13.74
C GLY A 217 -7.65 -6.74 -13.71
N PHE A 218 -7.31 -7.59 -14.72
CA PHE A 218 -7.82 -8.96 -14.84
C PHE A 218 -7.56 -9.82 -13.60
N HIS A 219 -6.49 -9.54 -12.86
CA HIS A 219 -6.13 -10.23 -11.63
C HIS A 219 -7.11 -9.97 -10.47
N HIS A 220 -7.98 -8.98 -10.59
CA HIS A 220 -9.07 -8.72 -9.67
C HIS A 220 -10.37 -9.46 -10.06
N ILE A 221 -10.48 -9.93 -11.31
CA ILE A 221 -11.64 -10.69 -11.79
C ILE A 221 -11.42 -12.16 -11.45
N THR A 222 -11.89 -12.58 -10.29
CA THR A 222 -11.54 -13.88 -9.69
C THR A 222 -12.66 -14.39 -8.78
N ASN A 223 -12.49 -15.60 -8.26
CA ASN A 223 -13.38 -16.22 -7.28
C ASN A 223 -12.57 -16.79 -6.11
N LYS A 224 -13.27 -17.25 -5.06
CA LYS A 224 -12.63 -17.76 -3.82
C LYS A 224 -11.74 -18.98 -4.11
N GLU A 225 -12.16 -19.87 -4.99
CA GLU A 225 -11.42 -21.08 -5.37
C GLU A 225 -10.09 -20.71 -6.04
N THR A 226 -10.10 -19.80 -6.99
CA THR A 226 -8.89 -19.31 -7.66
C THR A 226 -7.96 -18.59 -6.69
N LEU A 227 -8.49 -17.77 -5.79
CA LEU A 227 -7.68 -17.10 -4.76
C LEU A 227 -7.05 -18.12 -3.81
N THR A 228 -7.80 -19.13 -3.38
CA THR A 228 -7.30 -20.20 -2.53
C THR A 228 -6.20 -21.00 -3.24
N TYR A 229 -6.44 -21.39 -4.49
CA TYR A 229 -5.44 -22.11 -5.31
C TYR A 229 -4.12 -21.32 -5.40
N ARG A 230 -4.20 -20.01 -5.72
CA ARG A 230 -3.01 -19.17 -5.83
C ARG A 230 -2.29 -19.00 -4.50
N LEU A 231 -3.04 -18.81 -3.43
CA LEU A 231 -2.46 -18.71 -2.09
C LEU A 231 -1.66 -19.97 -1.74
N GLU A 232 -2.26 -21.15 -1.92
CA GLU A 232 -1.70 -22.43 -1.51
C GLU A 232 -0.59 -22.95 -2.44
N ASN A 233 -0.68 -22.69 -3.74
CA ASN A 233 0.22 -23.26 -4.73
C ASN A 233 1.24 -22.28 -5.31
N GLU A 234 0.97 -20.97 -5.28
CA GLU A 234 1.89 -19.96 -5.83
C GLU A 234 2.65 -19.19 -4.74
N PHE A 235 1.96 -18.77 -3.64
CA PHE A 235 2.53 -17.84 -2.66
C PHE A 235 3.08 -18.53 -1.41
N ILE A 236 2.33 -19.43 -0.77
CA ILE A 236 2.80 -20.14 0.43
C ILE A 236 4.11 -20.89 0.17
N PRO A 237 4.29 -21.65 -0.94
CA PRO A 237 5.53 -22.40 -1.19
C PRO A 237 6.77 -21.51 -1.35
N ARG A 238 6.60 -20.22 -1.67
CA ARG A 238 7.69 -19.25 -1.84
C ARG A 238 7.97 -18.48 -0.56
N SER A 239 7.07 -18.56 0.40
CA SER A 239 7.11 -17.75 1.62
C SER A 239 8.04 -18.36 2.65
N ARG A 240 8.62 -17.48 3.47
CA ARG A 240 9.40 -17.84 4.66
C ARG A 240 9.06 -16.88 5.80
N ASN A 241 9.45 -17.24 6.99
CA ASN A 241 9.34 -16.34 8.12
C ASN A 241 10.30 -15.15 7.96
N LEU A 242 9.76 -13.93 8.02
CA LEU A 242 10.47 -12.66 7.84
C LEU A 242 10.51 -11.81 9.13
N LEU A 243 10.21 -12.42 10.28
CA LEU A 243 10.14 -11.70 11.55
C LEU A 243 11.41 -10.89 11.83
N LYS A 244 12.58 -11.47 11.61
CA LYS A 244 13.87 -10.80 11.86
C LYS A 244 14.08 -9.59 10.93
N GLU A 245 13.73 -9.72 9.67
CA GLU A 245 13.83 -8.64 8.69
C GLU A 245 12.85 -7.50 9.06
N ILE A 246 11.64 -7.83 9.43
CA ILE A 246 10.64 -6.86 9.89
C ILE A 246 11.10 -6.16 11.16
N GLU A 247 11.57 -6.92 12.16
CA GLU A 247 12.12 -6.37 13.40
C GLU A 247 13.31 -5.43 13.16
N PHE A 248 14.18 -5.73 12.19
CA PHE A 248 15.27 -4.84 11.81
C PHE A 248 14.74 -3.46 11.41
N TYR A 249 13.77 -3.38 10.51
CA TYR A 249 13.17 -2.10 10.07
C TYR A 249 12.40 -1.40 11.20
N VAL A 250 11.61 -2.13 11.98
CA VAL A 250 10.82 -1.56 13.08
C VAL A 250 11.72 -1.01 14.20
N ASN A 251 12.80 -1.70 14.54
CA ASN A 251 13.71 -1.30 15.64
C ASN A 251 14.62 -0.13 15.25
N THR A 252 14.96 0.02 13.98
CA THR A 252 15.72 1.18 13.49
C THR A 252 14.97 2.48 13.80
N HIS A 253 13.64 2.46 13.67
CA HIS A 253 12.80 3.61 14.03
C HIS A 253 12.72 3.86 15.56
N LYS A 254 12.59 2.81 16.38
CA LYS A 254 12.44 2.95 17.84
C LYS A 254 13.70 3.48 18.52
N ASN A 255 14.88 3.18 18.01
CA ASN A 255 16.15 3.65 18.58
C ASN A 255 16.37 5.15 18.40
N LEU A 256 15.79 5.78 17.38
CA LEU A 256 15.93 7.22 17.14
C LEU A 256 14.95 8.04 18.00
N SER A 257 13.77 7.52 18.30
CA SER A 257 12.80 8.20 19.18
C SER A 257 13.21 8.23 20.66
N ASN A 258 14.22 7.44 21.07
CA ASN A 258 14.77 7.45 22.44
C ASN A 258 16.03 8.33 22.57
N ILE A 259 16.47 9.00 21.51
CA ILE A 259 17.68 9.86 21.49
C ILE A 259 17.30 11.36 21.40
N LEU A 260 16.03 11.66 21.17
CA LEU A 260 15.44 13.01 21.18
C LEU A 260 14.59 13.23 22.42
#